data_4064851012d56b734bca12c2cdc3d0a8
#
_entry.id   4064851012d56b734bca12c2cdc3d0a8
#
_cell.length_a   1.000
_cell.length_b   1.000
_cell.length_c   1.000
_cell.angle_alpha   90.00
_cell.angle_beta   90.00
_cell.angle_gamma   90.00
#
_symmetry.space_group_name_H-M   'P 1'
#
loop_
_entity.id
_entity.type
_entity.pdbx_description
1 polymer ?
#
loop_
_entity_poly.entity_id
_entity_poly.type
_entity_poly.pdbx_seq_one_letter_code
_entity_poly.pdbx_strand_id
1 'polypeptide(L)'
;MPRPLRADAQRNRDLLLGAAADVFAERGADAPMDEVARRAGVGNATMYRHFPTRSDLLAAVYADEVAQLRASAESLRAAGSPGEALHAWLRLFMDHLTTKRDLALAATDDTALHAAWHRTMIEAASMLLEEAGQAGLVRADLDVRDLLTLVRGITLATTDREQAERLLSLVDWSA
;
A
#
# COMPACT_ATOMS: atom_id res chain seq x y z
N MET A 1 13.78 31.45 15.95
CA MET A 1 12.85 30.32 16.10
C MET A 1 12.07 30.11 14.80
N PRO A 2 12.41 29.17 13.94
CA PRO A 2 11.61 28.88 12.70
C PRO A 2 10.91 27.51 12.75
N ARG A 3 10.44 27.03 13.90
CA ARG A 3 9.84 25.71 14.07
C ARG A 3 8.32 25.60 13.85
N PRO A 4 7.46 26.61 14.06
CA PRO A 4 6.00 26.45 13.91
C PRO A 4 5.56 26.19 12.46
N LEU A 5 6.07 26.95 11.49
CA LEU A 5 5.65 26.88 10.08
C LEU A 5 5.88 25.53 9.40
N ARG A 6 6.98 24.83 9.73
CA ARG A 6 7.26 23.50 9.15
C ARG A 6 6.37 22.43 9.76
N ALA A 7 6.10 22.49 11.05
CA ALA A 7 5.20 21.57 11.73
C ALA A 7 3.76 21.71 11.24
N ASP A 8 3.29 22.94 11.03
CA ASP A 8 1.96 23.21 10.50
C ASP A 8 1.82 22.78 9.04
N ALA A 9 2.86 22.98 8.23
CA ALA A 9 2.89 22.49 6.85
C ALA A 9 2.84 20.95 6.79
N GLN A 10 3.62 20.28 7.65
CA GLN A 10 3.58 18.80 7.71
C GLN A 10 2.21 18.32 8.16
N ARG A 11 1.63 18.89 9.22
CA ARG A 11 0.28 18.54 9.68
C ARG A 11 -0.77 18.71 8.58
N ASN A 12 -0.73 19.82 7.84
CA ASN A 12 -1.67 20.06 6.74
C ASN A 12 -1.48 19.03 5.63
N ARG A 13 -0.24 18.65 5.33
CA ARG A 13 0.06 17.60 4.36
C ARG A 13 -0.53 16.25 4.80
N ASP A 14 -0.36 15.87 6.04
CA ASP A 14 -0.85 14.60 6.58
C ASP A 14 -2.39 14.58 6.62
N LEU A 15 -3.04 15.70 6.98
CA LEU A 15 -4.51 15.84 6.91
C LEU A 15 -5.03 15.71 5.48
N LEU A 16 -4.33 16.30 4.51
CA LEU A 16 -4.68 16.20 3.08
C LEU A 16 -4.53 14.77 2.57
N LEU A 17 -3.45 14.06 2.94
CA LEU A 17 -3.23 12.67 2.52
C LEU A 17 -4.31 11.73 3.09
N GLY A 18 -4.62 11.84 4.39
CA GLY A 18 -5.69 11.04 5.00
C GLY A 18 -7.04 11.29 4.35
N ALA A 19 -7.43 12.56 4.18
CA ALA A 19 -8.68 12.91 3.52
C ALA A 19 -8.72 12.45 2.04
N ALA A 20 -7.59 12.52 1.34
CA ALA A 20 -7.48 12.08 -0.04
C ALA A 20 -7.64 10.56 -0.16
N ALA A 21 -7.02 9.78 0.73
CA ALA A 21 -7.18 8.33 0.77
C ALA A 21 -8.66 7.93 0.91
N ASP A 22 -9.40 8.58 1.83
CA ASP A 22 -10.82 8.34 2.04
C ASP A 22 -11.67 8.74 0.83
N VAL A 23 -11.44 9.95 0.29
CA VAL A 23 -12.20 10.47 -0.86
C VAL A 23 -11.98 9.61 -2.10
N PHE A 24 -10.75 9.20 -2.37
CA PHE A 24 -10.45 8.36 -3.52
C PHE A 24 -10.96 6.92 -3.35
N ALA A 25 -10.98 6.39 -2.13
CA ALA A 25 -11.61 5.10 -1.86
C ALA A 25 -13.13 5.13 -2.09
N GLU A 26 -13.80 6.24 -1.73
CA GLU A 26 -15.25 6.38 -1.88
C GLU A 26 -15.70 6.71 -3.33
N ARG A 27 -14.91 7.51 -4.06
CA ARG A 27 -15.32 8.16 -5.32
C ARG A 27 -14.42 7.88 -6.51
N GLY A 28 -13.31 7.15 -6.29
CA GLY A 28 -12.30 6.90 -7.32
C GLY A 28 -11.31 8.05 -7.50
N ALA A 29 -10.32 7.81 -8.36
CA ALA A 29 -9.20 8.72 -8.63
C ALA A 29 -9.62 10.08 -9.22
N ASP A 30 -10.81 10.15 -9.83
CA ASP A 30 -11.33 11.36 -10.47
C ASP A 30 -12.06 12.30 -9.51
N ALA A 31 -12.16 11.95 -8.22
CA ALA A 31 -12.83 12.78 -7.21
C ALA A 31 -12.28 14.23 -7.20
N PRO A 32 -13.14 15.24 -6.98
CA PRO A 32 -12.72 16.64 -6.98
C PRO A 32 -11.70 16.93 -5.88
N MET A 33 -10.61 17.63 -6.20
CA MET A 33 -9.59 18.02 -5.22
C MET A 33 -10.16 18.95 -4.14
N ASP A 34 -11.12 19.81 -4.49
CA ASP A 34 -11.78 20.71 -3.53
C ASP A 34 -12.54 19.92 -2.43
N GLU A 35 -13.05 18.75 -2.76
CA GLU A 35 -13.67 17.84 -1.78
C GLU A 35 -12.63 17.31 -0.77
N VAL A 36 -11.43 16.99 -1.26
CA VAL A 36 -10.31 16.58 -0.40
C VAL A 36 -9.93 17.72 0.56
N ALA A 37 -9.76 18.94 0.05
CA ALA A 37 -9.43 20.11 0.88
C ALA A 37 -10.51 20.35 1.94
N ARG A 38 -11.78 20.29 1.54
CA ARG A 38 -12.93 20.45 2.43
C ARG A 38 -12.95 19.39 3.55
N ARG A 39 -12.74 18.12 3.20
CA ARG A 39 -12.72 17.01 4.16
C ARG A 39 -11.51 17.10 5.11
N ALA A 40 -10.37 17.54 4.62
CA ALA A 40 -9.17 17.77 5.42
C ALA A 40 -9.27 19.00 6.34
N GLY A 41 -10.25 19.87 6.14
CA GLY A 41 -10.33 21.16 6.85
C GLY A 41 -9.20 22.13 6.46
N VAL A 42 -8.63 21.96 5.26
CA VAL A 42 -7.51 22.76 4.74
C VAL A 42 -8.00 23.64 3.59
N GLY A 43 -7.58 24.89 3.58
CA GLY A 43 -7.97 25.81 2.50
C GLY A 43 -7.39 25.38 1.14
N ASN A 44 -8.16 25.56 0.04
CA ASN A 44 -7.77 25.17 -1.32
C ASN A 44 -6.41 25.73 -1.73
N ALA A 45 -6.13 27.01 -1.42
CA ALA A 45 -4.82 27.62 -1.72
C ALA A 45 -3.65 26.91 -1.01
N THR A 46 -3.89 26.34 0.16
CA THR A 46 -2.87 25.55 0.89
C THR A 46 -2.73 24.16 0.28
N MET A 47 -3.84 23.52 -0.08
CA MET A 47 -3.81 22.24 -0.78
C MET A 47 -3.01 22.31 -2.08
N TYR A 48 -3.30 23.28 -2.96
CA TYR A 48 -2.58 23.44 -4.24
C TYR A 48 -1.10 23.85 -4.07
N ARG A 49 -0.71 24.39 -2.92
CA ARG A 49 0.71 24.58 -2.57
C ARG A 49 1.42 23.28 -2.21
N HIS A 50 0.72 22.32 -1.59
CA HIS A 50 1.28 21.01 -1.27
C HIS A 50 1.23 20.07 -2.46
N PHE A 51 0.14 20.10 -3.21
CA PHE A 51 -0.13 19.22 -4.34
C PHE A 51 -0.64 20.06 -5.52
N PRO A 52 0.28 20.59 -6.35
CA PRO A 52 -0.07 21.46 -7.48
C PRO A 52 -1.02 20.81 -8.48
N THR A 53 -0.90 19.50 -8.67
CA THR A 53 -1.75 18.73 -9.57
C THR A 53 -2.45 17.57 -8.86
N ARG A 54 -3.49 17.04 -9.47
CA ARG A 54 -4.14 15.80 -9.04
C ARG A 54 -3.15 14.63 -9.01
N SER A 55 -2.31 14.52 -10.04
CA SER A 55 -1.29 13.49 -10.14
C SER A 55 -0.31 13.52 -8.97
N ASP A 56 0.12 14.72 -8.53
CA ASP A 56 0.96 14.86 -7.34
C ASP A 56 0.29 14.33 -6.07
N LEU A 57 -1.01 14.63 -5.91
CA LEU A 57 -1.77 14.13 -4.76
C LEU A 57 -1.95 12.62 -4.81
N LEU A 58 -2.35 12.07 -5.97
CA LEU A 58 -2.51 10.62 -6.16
C LEU A 58 -1.20 9.88 -5.92
N ALA A 59 -0.09 10.37 -6.48
CA ALA A 59 1.24 9.79 -6.28
C ALA A 59 1.65 9.80 -4.80
N ALA A 60 1.35 10.88 -4.08
CA ALA A 60 1.64 10.99 -2.66
C ALA A 60 0.78 10.06 -1.80
N VAL A 61 -0.51 9.92 -2.11
CA VAL A 61 -1.42 8.95 -1.45
C VAL A 61 -0.92 7.54 -1.68
N TYR A 62 -0.59 7.18 -2.91
CA TYR A 62 -0.10 5.83 -3.21
C TYR A 62 1.25 5.54 -2.55
N ALA A 63 2.16 6.51 -2.51
CA ALA A 63 3.44 6.38 -1.81
C ALA A 63 3.26 6.16 -0.31
N ASP A 64 2.30 6.83 0.31
CA ASP A 64 1.96 6.65 1.73
C ASP A 64 1.39 5.26 2.00
N GLU A 65 0.50 4.75 1.16
CA GLU A 65 -0.03 3.38 1.22
C GLU A 65 1.07 2.32 1.12
N VAL A 66 2.02 2.48 0.19
CA VAL A 66 3.17 1.58 0.06
C VAL A 66 4.06 1.64 1.30
N ALA A 67 4.26 2.83 1.87
CA ALA A 67 5.02 2.99 3.12
C ALA A 67 4.32 2.32 4.32
N GLN A 68 2.99 2.43 4.41
CA GLN A 68 2.20 1.76 5.44
C GLN A 68 2.25 0.23 5.29
N LEU A 69 2.17 -0.29 4.06
CA LEU A 69 2.29 -1.72 3.79
C LEU A 69 3.67 -2.26 4.19
N ARG A 70 4.74 -1.49 3.95
CA ARG A 70 6.09 -1.82 4.45
C ARG A 70 6.16 -1.80 5.97
N ALA A 71 5.66 -0.75 6.61
CA ALA A 71 5.67 -0.63 8.07
C ALA A 71 4.87 -1.76 8.74
N SER A 72 3.77 -2.22 8.12
CA SER A 72 3.00 -3.36 8.61
C SER A 72 3.81 -4.66 8.59
N ALA A 73 4.71 -4.87 7.61
CA ALA A 73 5.59 -6.03 7.58
C ALA A 73 6.52 -6.05 8.80
N GLU A 74 7.13 -4.91 9.14
CA GLU A 74 8.00 -4.78 10.31
C GLU A 74 7.23 -5.02 11.63
N SER A 75 6.00 -4.50 11.73
CA SER A 75 5.15 -4.69 12.91
C SER A 75 4.69 -6.14 13.07
N LEU A 76 4.27 -6.80 11.99
CA LEU A 76 3.85 -8.20 11.99
C LEU A 76 4.99 -9.13 12.35
N ARG A 77 6.19 -8.87 11.82
CA ARG A 77 7.41 -9.59 12.17
C ARG A 77 7.70 -9.59 13.66
N ALA A 78 7.48 -8.43 14.31
CA ALA A 78 7.75 -8.29 15.74
C ALA A 78 6.68 -8.91 16.64
N ALA A 79 5.47 -9.17 16.15
CA ALA A 79 4.30 -9.51 16.95
C ALA A 79 3.90 -10.99 16.94
N GLY A 80 4.34 -11.79 15.95
CA GLY A 80 3.82 -13.13 15.73
C GLY A 80 4.85 -14.17 15.29
N SER A 81 4.35 -15.36 14.96
CA SER A 81 5.18 -16.38 14.31
C SER A 81 5.48 -15.96 12.85
N PRO A 82 6.64 -16.36 12.30
CA PRO A 82 7.01 -15.99 10.94
C PRO A 82 5.98 -16.37 9.87
N GLY A 83 5.32 -17.53 10.01
CA GLY A 83 4.27 -17.96 9.09
C GLY A 83 3.01 -17.11 9.20
N GLU A 84 2.57 -16.78 10.40
CA GLU A 84 1.41 -15.91 10.64
C GLU A 84 1.68 -14.49 10.14
N ALA A 85 2.89 -13.96 10.36
CA ALA A 85 3.31 -12.65 9.89
C ALA A 85 3.27 -12.57 8.35
N LEU A 86 3.82 -13.57 7.66
CA LEU A 86 3.77 -13.66 6.20
C LEU A 86 2.32 -13.71 5.70
N HIS A 87 1.48 -14.61 6.23
CA HIS A 87 0.08 -14.72 5.82
C HIS A 87 -0.73 -13.44 6.07
N ALA A 88 -0.55 -12.82 7.24
CA ALA A 88 -1.22 -11.57 7.56
C ALA A 88 -0.82 -10.45 6.60
N TRP A 89 0.46 -10.36 6.27
CA TRP A 89 0.96 -9.37 5.31
C TRP A 89 0.44 -9.62 3.89
N LEU A 90 0.40 -10.87 3.43
CA LEU A 90 -0.17 -11.20 2.12
C LEU A 90 -1.65 -10.80 2.00
N ARG A 91 -2.43 -10.89 3.08
CA ARG A 91 -3.82 -10.37 3.10
C ARG A 91 -3.85 -8.85 2.94
N LEU A 92 -2.97 -8.10 3.63
CA LEU A 92 -2.85 -6.64 3.45
C LEU A 92 -2.43 -6.29 2.03
N PHE A 93 -1.53 -7.07 1.44
CA PHE A 93 -1.13 -6.90 0.05
C PHE A 93 -2.28 -7.16 -0.94
N MET A 94 -3.13 -8.16 -0.69
CA MET A 94 -4.35 -8.39 -1.47
C MET A 94 -5.31 -7.21 -1.39
N ASP A 95 -5.53 -6.67 -0.20
CA ASP A 95 -6.36 -5.46 0.00
C ASP A 95 -5.79 -4.27 -0.77
N HIS A 96 -4.48 -4.08 -0.71
CA HIS A 96 -3.79 -3.05 -1.47
C HIS A 96 -4.01 -3.21 -2.98
N LEU A 97 -3.88 -4.42 -3.52
CA LEU A 97 -4.10 -4.70 -4.94
C LEU A 97 -5.54 -4.40 -5.38
N THR A 98 -6.52 -4.71 -4.54
CA THR A 98 -7.94 -4.53 -4.84
C THR A 98 -8.34 -3.05 -4.81
N THR A 99 -7.88 -2.31 -3.79
CA THR A 99 -8.38 -0.96 -3.51
C THR A 99 -7.54 0.15 -4.14
N LYS A 100 -6.26 -0.11 -4.43
CA LYS A 100 -5.29 0.95 -4.80
C LYS A 100 -4.70 0.83 -6.20
N ARG A 101 -5.08 -0.22 -6.96
CA ARG A 101 -4.59 -0.41 -8.33
C ARG A 101 -4.90 0.80 -9.24
N ASP A 102 -6.14 1.26 -9.19
CA ASP A 102 -6.58 2.38 -10.04
C ASP A 102 -5.90 3.70 -9.64
N LEU A 103 -5.59 3.87 -8.35
CA LEU A 103 -4.81 5.00 -7.86
C LEU A 103 -3.39 4.99 -8.42
N ALA A 104 -2.73 3.81 -8.42
CA ALA A 104 -1.38 3.67 -8.98
C ALA A 104 -1.34 4.03 -10.47
N LEU A 105 -2.32 3.56 -11.24
CA LEU A 105 -2.42 3.83 -12.68
C LEU A 105 -2.74 5.30 -12.97
N ALA A 106 -3.55 5.95 -12.11
CA ALA A 106 -3.92 7.35 -12.27
C ALA A 106 -2.88 8.32 -11.71
N ALA A 107 -1.97 7.86 -10.84
CA ALA A 107 -1.01 8.71 -10.15
C ALA A 107 0.05 9.28 -11.09
N THR A 108 0.60 8.45 -11.97
CA THR A 108 1.71 8.83 -12.82
C THR A 108 1.98 7.82 -13.93
N ASP A 109 2.50 8.32 -15.06
CA ASP A 109 3.10 7.49 -16.11
C ASP A 109 4.60 7.23 -15.85
N ASP A 110 5.15 7.71 -14.73
CA ASP A 110 6.56 7.53 -14.37
C ASP A 110 6.86 6.08 -14.00
N THR A 111 7.47 5.37 -14.95
CA THR A 111 7.88 3.97 -14.78
C THR A 111 8.92 3.78 -13.69
N ALA A 112 9.77 4.78 -13.41
CA ALA A 112 10.77 4.70 -12.36
C ALA A 112 10.12 4.76 -10.96
N LEU A 113 9.10 5.58 -10.80
CA LEU A 113 8.33 5.67 -9.56
C LEU A 113 7.55 4.38 -9.30
N HIS A 114 6.87 3.83 -10.31
CA HIS A 114 6.21 2.52 -10.20
C HIS A 114 7.22 1.40 -9.84
N ALA A 115 8.39 1.40 -10.45
CA ALA A 115 9.43 0.43 -10.14
C ALA A 115 9.97 0.58 -8.69
N ALA A 116 10.04 1.81 -8.17
CA ALA A 116 10.42 2.06 -6.78
C ALA A 116 9.38 1.52 -5.80
N TRP A 117 8.09 1.78 -6.02
CA TRP A 117 7.00 1.24 -5.21
C TRP A 117 6.98 -0.29 -5.22
N HIS A 118 7.09 -0.90 -6.41
CA HIS A 118 7.14 -2.35 -6.55
C HIS A 118 8.34 -2.96 -5.82
N ARG A 119 9.50 -2.33 -5.88
CA ARG A 119 10.70 -2.77 -5.14
C ARG A 119 10.47 -2.74 -3.63
N THR A 120 9.86 -1.68 -3.10
CA THR A 120 9.53 -1.59 -1.67
C THR A 120 8.62 -2.74 -1.20
N MET A 121 7.63 -3.12 -2.02
CA MET A 121 6.75 -4.25 -1.71
C MET A 121 7.50 -5.59 -1.76
N ILE A 122 8.38 -5.78 -2.75
CA ILE A 122 9.25 -6.98 -2.83
C ILE A 122 10.15 -7.07 -1.59
N GLU A 123 10.79 -5.99 -1.18
CA GLU A 123 11.67 -5.97 -0.01
C GLU A 123 10.93 -6.35 1.28
N ALA A 124 9.71 -5.83 1.48
CA ALA A 124 8.87 -6.17 2.61
C ALA A 124 8.46 -7.66 2.62
N ALA A 125 8.05 -8.18 1.47
CA ALA A 125 7.69 -9.59 1.32
C ALA A 125 8.90 -10.52 1.50
N SER A 126 10.06 -10.16 0.95
CA SER A 126 11.30 -10.95 1.07
C SER A 126 11.70 -11.15 2.52
N MET A 127 11.66 -10.09 3.31
CA MET A 127 11.98 -10.16 4.74
C MET A 127 11.11 -11.19 5.49
N LEU A 128 9.81 -11.18 5.26
CA LEU A 128 8.88 -12.09 5.91
C LEU A 128 9.01 -13.52 5.38
N LEU A 129 9.22 -13.67 4.06
CA LEU A 129 9.40 -14.98 3.43
C LEU A 129 10.70 -15.65 3.90
N GLU A 130 11.80 -14.92 4.03
CA GLU A 130 13.07 -15.42 4.52
C GLU A 130 12.95 -15.94 5.96
N GLU A 131 12.28 -15.21 6.85
CA GLU A 131 12.05 -15.66 8.22
C GLU A 131 11.15 -16.90 8.31
N ALA A 132 10.09 -16.96 7.49
CA ALA A 132 9.25 -18.15 7.40
C ALA A 132 10.00 -19.36 6.84
N GLY A 133 10.90 -19.15 5.88
CA GLY A 133 11.78 -20.18 5.34
C GLY A 133 12.80 -20.70 6.35
N GLN A 134 13.45 -19.80 7.12
CA GLN A 134 14.35 -20.16 8.21
C GLN A 134 13.68 -20.95 9.33
N ALA A 135 12.38 -20.69 9.56
CA ALA A 135 11.56 -21.44 10.50
C ALA A 135 11.04 -22.78 9.94
N GLY A 136 11.32 -23.12 8.68
CA GLY A 136 10.85 -24.34 8.03
C GLY A 136 9.34 -24.36 7.76
N LEU A 137 8.70 -23.19 7.70
CA LEU A 137 7.25 -23.05 7.53
C LEU A 137 6.85 -22.89 6.06
N VAL A 138 7.82 -22.61 5.20
CA VAL A 138 7.64 -22.53 3.74
C VAL A 138 8.80 -23.23 3.04
N ARG A 139 8.56 -23.72 1.83
CA ARG A 139 9.58 -24.37 1.00
C ARG A 139 10.73 -23.40 0.69
N ALA A 140 11.96 -23.92 0.75
CA ALA A 140 13.17 -23.10 0.64
C ALA A 140 13.42 -22.53 -0.78
N ASP A 141 12.79 -23.10 -1.81
CA ASP A 141 12.91 -22.67 -3.21
C ASP A 141 11.81 -21.69 -3.65
N LEU A 142 10.97 -21.20 -2.72
CA LEU A 142 9.91 -20.24 -3.03
C LEU A 142 10.50 -18.84 -3.31
N ASP A 143 10.42 -18.42 -4.56
CA ASP A 143 10.81 -17.06 -4.96
C ASP A 143 9.73 -16.05 -4.57
N VAL A 144 10.15 -14.91 -3.99
CA VAL A 144 9.24 -13.86 -3.56
C VAL A 144 8.43 -13.25 -4.70
N ARG A 145 8.99 -13.18 -5.91
CA ARG A 145 8.29 -12.62 -7.08
C ARG A 145 7.21 -13.56 -7.56
N ASP A 146 7.47 -14.88 -7.50
CA ASP A 146 6.48 -15.90 -7.83
C ASP A 146 5.34 -15.88 -6.82
N LEU A 147 5.65 -15.78 -5.53
CA LEU A 147 4.66 -15.60 -4.46
C LEU A 147 3.77 -14.39 -4.70
N LEU A 148 4.35 -13.21 -4.92
CA LEU A 148 3.58 -11.98 -5.16
C LEU A 148 2.79 -12.03 -6.47
N THR A 149 3.32 -12.70 -7.50
CA THR A 149 2.64 -12.91 -8.78
C THR A 149 1.43 -13.82 -8.59
N LEU A 150 1.56 -14.90 -7.83
CA LEU A 150 0.46 -15.80 -7.51
C LEU A 150 -0.65 -15.07 -6.73
N VAL A 151 -0.29 -14.35 -5.66
CA VAL A 151 -1.25 -13.57 -4.85
C VAL A 151 -1.97 -12.54 -5.72
N ARG A 152 -1.24 -11.84 -6.57
CA ARG A 152 -1.82 -10.90 -7.54
C ARG A 152 -2.77 -11.62 -8.52
N GLY A 153 -2.38 -12.78 -9.04
CA GLY A 153 -3.23 -13.58 -9.94
C GLY A 153 -4.54 -14.00 -9.27
N ILE A 154 -4.47 -14.50 -8.03
CA ILE A 154 -5.64 -14.84 -7.23
C ILE A 154 -6.54 -13.61 -7.05
N THR A 155 -5.98 -12.48 -6.60
CA THR A 155 -6.74 -11.26 -6.32
C THR A 155 -7.44 -10.71 -7.57
N LEU A 156 -6.78 -10.76 -8.72
CA LEU A 156 -7.35 -10.25 -9.99
C LEU A 156 -8.37 -11.20 -10.62
N ALA A 157 -8.29 -12.50 -10.33
CA ALA A 157 -9.20 -13.52 -10.86
C ALA A 157 -10.47 -13.69 -10.02
N THR A 158 -10.50 -13.15 -8.80
CA THR A 158 -11.63 -13.26 -7.87
C THR A 158 -12.43 -11.96 -7.83
N THR A 159 -13.73 -12.10 -7.54
CA THR A 159 -14.65 -10.96 -7.42
C THR A 159 -14.88 -10.52 -5.98
N ASP A 160 -14.53 -11.37 -5.01
CA ASP A 160 -14.66 -11.09 -3.60
C ASP A 160 -13.42 -11.53 -2.80
N ARG A 161 -13.21 -10.84 -1.69
CA ARG A 161 -12.07 -11.06 -0.79
C ARG A 161 -12.08 -12.47 -0.18
N GLU A 162 -13.25 -12.94 0.22
CA GLU A 162 -13.38 -14.24 0.88
C GLU A 162 -12.96 -15.39 -0.03
N GLN A 163 -13.32 -15.32 -1.32
CA GLN A 163 -12.85 -16.27 -2.31
C GLN A 163 -11.32 -16.20 -2.49
N ALA A 164 -10.76 -15.00 -2.55
CA ALA A 164 -9.32 -14.83 -2.69
C ALA A 164 -8.56 -15.40 -1.47
N GLU A 165 -9.05 -15.18 -0.26
CA GLU A 165 -8.48 -15.75 0.97
C GLU A 165 -8.60 -17.29 0.99
N ARG A 166 -9.73 -17.84 0.57
CA ARG A 166 -9.88 -19.31 0.43
C ARG A 166 -8.89 -19.89 -0.56
N LEU A 167 -8.72 -19.26 -1.73
CA LEU A 167 -7.76 -19.72 -2.74
C LEU A 167 -6.32 -19.63 -2.25
N LEU A 168 -5.97 -18.57 -1.54
CA LEU A 168 -4.65 -18.43 -0.94
C LEU A 168 -4.38 -19.55 0.10
N SER A 169 -5.41 -19.94 0.86
CA SER A 169 -5.29 -21.02 1.85
C SER A 169 -5.17 -22.43 1.25
N LEU A 170 -5.53 -22.61 -0.04
CA LEU A 170 -5.35 -23.89 -0.75
C LEU A 170 -3.92 -24.09 -1.24
N VAL A 171 -3.10 -23.04 -1.26
CA VAL A 171 -1.72 -23.14 -1.68
C VAL A 171 -0.92 -23.77 -0.54
N ASP A 172 -0.33 -24.93 -0.82
CA ASP A 172 0.58 -25.58 0.11
C ASP A 172 1.94 -24.88 0.06
N TRP A 173 2.26 -24.18 1.12
CA TRP A 173 3.55 -23.48 1.28
C TRP A 173 4.59 -24.36 1.98
N SER A 174 4.19 -25.50 2.52
CA SER A 174 5.07 -26.37 3.32
C SER A 174 6.15 -27.03 2.46
N ALA A 175 7.27 -27.34 3.11
CA ALA A 175 8.42 -28.01 2.53
C ALA A 175 8.15 -29.48 2.24
#